data_50f2e4fc3b8167179e209b6102702b11
#
_entry.id   50f2e4fc3b8167179e209b6102702b11
#
_cell.length_a   1.000
_cell.length_b   1.000
_cell.length_c   1.000
_cell.angle_alpha   90.00
_cell.angle_beta   90.00
_cell.angle_gamma   90.00
#
_symmetry.space_group_name_H-M   'P 1'
#
loop_
_entity.id
_entity.type
_entity.pdbx_description
1 polymer ?
#
loop_
_entity_poly.entity_id
_entity_poly.type
_entity_poly.pdbx_seq_one_letter_code
_entity_poly.pdbx_strand_id
1 'polypeptide(L)'
;INTAINAAGSGIGFAIPINMVKEMLPDLKSKGRYSRSWIGIHIQQLTEELAQSYGLKEPMGALVAEVVQSGPAAKAGILEGDVVIEFNGKQVKNSRDLPLFAGLVGVGKSVPLTVIRGSKRKTLNITLGAFPDEGPAVAQAEPEAMSGKHAIGLRVSDITQELRSQFKLKRQKGAV
;
A
#
# COMPACT_ATOMS: atom_id res chain seq x y z
N ILE A 1 15.83 -10.01 -5.84
CA ILE A 1 15.99 -8.96 -6.88
C ILE A 1 16.61 -7.74 -6.23
N ASN A 2 17.80 -7.33 -6.68
CA ASN A 2 18.48 -6.14 -6.17
C ASN A 2 17.71 -4.87 -6.58
N THR A 3 17.44 -3.98 -5.62
CA THR A 3 16.58 -2.81 -5.86
C THR A 3 17.27 -1.48 -5.67
N ALA A 4 18.15 -1.37 -4.69
CA ALA A 4 18.83 -0.12 -4.39
C ALA A 4 20.18 -0.37 -3.73
N ILE A 5 21.09 0.57 -3.95
CA ILE A 5 22.39 0.66 -3.27
C ILE A 5 22.46 2.05 -2.64
N ASN A 6 22.86 2.12 -1.38
CA ASN A 6 23.13 3.42 -0.76
C ASN A 6 24.50 3.91 -1.23
N ALA A 7 24.52 4.89 -2.14
CA ALA A 7 25.75 5.45 -2.68
C ALA A 7 26.59 6.23 -1.64
N ALA A 8 25.98 6.70 -0.55
CA ALA A 8 26.65 7.43 0.54
C ALA A 8 27.17 6.52 1.66
N GLY A 9 26.80 5.25 1.66
CA GLY A 9 27.25 4.25 2.66
C GLY A 9 27.93 3.08 1.98
N SER A 10 29.18 2.82 2.32
CA SER A 10 29.88 1.68 1.75
C SER A 10 29.24 0.35 2.19
N GLY A 11 28.89 -0.50 1.22
CA GLY A 11 28.50 -1.89 1.44
C GLY A 11 27.06 -2.15 1.81
N ILE A 12 26.14 -1.17 1.71
CA ILE A 12 24.71 -1.39 2.00
C ILE A 12 23.93 -1.51 0.68
N GLY A 13 23.37 -2.70 0.43
CA GLY A 13 22.48 -2.98 -0.67
C GLY A 13 21.15 -3.53 -0.19
N PHE A 14 20.08 -3.25 -0.92
CA PHE A 14 18.74 -3.72 -0.63
C PHE A 14 18.26 -4.67 -1.73
N ALA A 15 17.61 -5.75 -1.33
CA ALA A 15 17.04 -6.70 -2.25
C ALA A 15 15.62 -7.11 -1.83
N ILE A 16 14.74 -7.29 -2.80
CA ILE A 16 13.41 -7.85 -2.56
C ILE A 16 13.54 -9.38 -2.48
N PRO A 17 13.02 -10.01 -1.41
CA PRO A 17 13.01 -11.46 -1.30
C PRO A 17 12.22 -12.10 -2.46
N ILE A 18 12.78 -13.13 -3.07
CA ILE A 18 12.19 -13.79 -4.24
C ILE A 18 10.81 -14.41 -3.94
N ASN A 19 10.56 -14.79 -2.70
CA ASN A 19 9.26 -15.35 -2.29
C ASN A 19 8.13 -14.35 -2.44
N MET A 20 8.37 -13.05 -2.13
CA MET A 20 7.38 -11.99 -2.37
C MET A 20 7.09 -11.84 -3.87
N VAL A 21 8.12 -11.91 -4.70
CA VAL A 21 7.95 -11.80 -6.16
C VAL A 21 7.15 -12.98 -6.73
N LYS A 22 7.40 -14.20 -6.23
CA LYS A 22 6.66 -15.40 -6.67
C LYS A 22 5.16 -15.29 -6.40
N GLU A 23 4.76 -14.69 -5.28
CA GLU A 23 3.35 -14.47 -4.95
C GLU A 23 2.67 -13.42 -5.85
N MET A 24 3.43 -12.42 -6.30
CA MET A 24 2.93 -11.33 -7.14
C MET A 24 2.96 -11.69 -8.65
N LEU A 25 3.84 -12.61 -9.05
CA LEU A 25 4.14 -12.92 -10.45
C LEU A 25 2.92 -13.40 -11.27
N PRO A 26 1.98 -14.21 -10.74
CA PRO A 26 0.78 -14.62 -11.48
C PRO A 26 -0.09 -13.42 -11.90
N ASP A 27 -0.30 -12.47 -10.98
CA ASP A 27 -1.09 -11.27 -11.27
C ASP A 27 -0.36 -10.34 -12.26
N LEU A 28 0.96 -10.17 -12.11
CA LEU A 28 1.77 -9.38 -13.03
C LEU A 28 1.74 -9.98 -14.46
N LYS A 29 1.80 -11.31 -14.59
CA LYS A 29 1.74 -11.98 -15.90
C LYS A 29 0.35 -11.90 -16.56
N SER A 30 -0.72 -12.03 -15.76
CA SER A 30 -2.09 -12.09 -16.29
C SER A 30 -2.72 -10.71 -16.47
N LYS A 31 -2.42 -9.75 -15.58
CA LYS A 31 -3.07 -8.44 -15.51
C LYS A 31 -2.13 -7.27 -15.81
N GLY A 32 -0.82 -7.53 -15.99
CA GLY A 32 0.19 -6.50 -16.18
C GLY A 32 0.46 -5.64 -14.94
N ARG A 33 -0.24 -5.90 -13.84
CA ARG A 33 -0.14 -5.15 -12.58
C ARG A 33 -0.43 -6.04 -11.38
N TYR A 34 0.09 -5.66 -10.23
CA TYR A 34 -0.24 -6.26 -8.94
C TYR A 34 -1.06 -5.25 -8.11
N SER A 35 -2.30 -5.61 -7.80
CA SER A 35 -3.16 -4.80 -6.94
C SER A 35 -2.95 -5.18 -5.48
N ARG A 36 -2.52 -4.22 -4.66
CA ARG A 36 -2.35 -4.44 -3.23
C ARG A 36 -3.70 -4.66 -2.57
N SER A 37 -3.80 -5.72 -1.79
CA SER A 37 -4.99 -5.96 -0.98
C SER A 37 -4.97 -5.09 0.27
N TRP A 38 -6.17 -4.69 0.68
CA TRP A 38 -6.41 -3.70 1.72
C TRP A 38 -7.45 -4.19 2.71
N ILE A 39 -7.22 -3.89 3.99
CA ILE A 39 -8.12 -4.26 5.10
C ILE A 39 -9.16 -3.16 5.36
N GLY A 40 -8.80 -1.90 5.22
CA GLY A 40 -9.68 -0.76 5.51
C GLY A 40 -9.67 -0.34 6.96
N ILE A 41 -8.50 -0.31 7.59
CA ILE A 41 -8.29 0.17 8.95
C ILE A 41 -7.06 1.06 9.03
N HIS A 42 -7.09 2.01 9.95
CA HIS A 42 -5.92 2.70 10.45
C HIS A 42 -5.46 2.02 11.74
N ILE A 43 -4.17 1.73 11.81
CA ILE A 43 -3.58 0.98 12.93
C ILE A 43 -2.48 1.78 13.60
N GLN A 44 -2.31 1.54 14.88
CA GLN A 44 -1.20 2.07 15.66
C GLN A 44 -0.49 0.97 16.43
N GLN A 45 0.74 1.27 16.85
CA GLN A 45 1.52 0.38 17.70
C GLN A 45 0.86 0.27 19.07
N LEU A 46 0.81 -0.94 19.61
CA LEU A 46 0.36 -1.18 20.97
C LEU A 46 1.49 -0.85 21.94
N THR A 47 1.24 0.05 22.91
CA THR A 47 2.17 0.34 24.01
C THR A 47 2.03 -0.70 25.12
N GLU A 48 3.00 -0.77 26.03
CA GLU A 48 2.93 -1.70 27.19
C GLU A 48 1.71 -1.44 28.07
N GLU A 49 1.39 -0.17 28.31
CA GLU A 49 0.24 0.24 29.14
C GLU A 49 -1.09 -0.21 28.47
N LEU A 50 -1.20 0.00 27.17
CA LEU A 50 -2.37 -0.45 26.42
C LEU A 50 -2.44 -1.99 26.39
N ALA A 51 -1.33 -2.69 26.21
CA ALA A 51 -1.30 -4.15 26.21
C ALA A 51 -1.85 -4.72 27.53
N GLN A 52 -1.43 -4.17 28.67
CA GLN A 52 -1.93 -4.57 29.99
C GLN A 52 -3.44 -4.35 30.13
N SER A 53 -3.99 -3.24 29.62
CA SER A 53 -5.42 -2.94 29.65
C SER A 53 -6.25 -3.94 28.83
N TYR A 54 -5.66 -4.51 27.78
CA TYR A 54 -6.26 -5.58 26.93
C TYR A 54 -6.00 -6.99 27.46
N GLY A 55 -5.33 -7.13 28.62
CA GLY A 55 -4.97 -8.43 29.21
C GLY A 55 -3.85 -9.17 28.47
N LEU A 56 -3.05 -8.46 27.70
CA LEU A 56 -1.87 -8.98 27.01
C LEU A 56 -0.64 -8.88 27.93
N LYS A 57 0.19 -9.92 27.93
CA LYS A 57 1.45 -9.95 28.71
C LYS A 57 2.56 -9.10 28.08
N GLU A 58 2.50 -8.93 26.76
CA GLU A 58 3.49 -8.21 25.96
C GLU A 58 2.78 -7.30 24.96
N PRO A 59 3.40 -6.19 24.53
CA PRO A 59 2.83 -5.26 23.55
C PRO A 59 2.90 -5.83 22.14
N MET A 60 2.10 -6.89 21.88
CA MET A 60 2.02 -7.56 20.60
C MET A 60 0.67 -7.27 19.90
N GLY A 61 0.72 -7.20 18.57
CA GLY A 61 -0.44 -6.95 17.74
C GLY A 61 -0.48 -5.54 17.15
N ALA A 62 -1.58 -5.26 16.49
CA ALA A 62 -1.88 -3.95 15.89
C ALA A 62 -3.21 -3.43 16.44
N LEU A 63 -3.19 -2.30 17.13
CA LEU A 63 -4.40 -1.65 17.64
C LEU A 63 -5.12 -0.94 16.49
N VAL A 64 -6.41 -1.21 16.33
CA VAL A 64 -7.27 -0.54 15.36
C VAL A 64 -7.65 0.83 15.91
N ALA A 65 -7.09 1.88 15.33
CA ALA A 65 -7.37 3.26 15.71
C ALA A 65 -8.64 3.78 15.03
N GLU A 66 -8.88 3.35 13.78
CA GLU A 66 -10.04 3.79 13.00
C GLU A 66 -10.42 2.70 12.00
N VAL A 67 -11.71 2.58 11.68
CA VAL A 67 -12.25 1.67 10.67
C VAL A 67 -12.91 2.48 9.55
N VAL A 68 -12.44 2.27 8.32
CA VAL A 68 -13.07 2.91 7.15
C VAL A 68 -14.45 2.32 6.91
N GLN A 69 -15.50 3.14 7.05
CA GLN A 69 -16.91 2.71 7.09
C GLN A 69 -17.36 1.85 5.90
N SER A 70 -16.87 2.12 4.70
CA SER A 70 -17.20 1.33 3.49
C SER A 70 -16.20 0.21 3.22
N GLY A 71 -15.18 0.06 4.07
CA GLY A 71 -14.05 -0.84 3.88
C GLY A 71 -14.36 -2.30 4.20
N PRO A 72 -13.45 -3.21 3.85
CA PRO A 72 -13.53 -4.63 4.17
C PRO A 72 -13.66 -4.92 5.67
N ALA A 73 -12.93 -4.17 6.50
CA ALA A 73 -12.94 -4.33 7.96
C ALA A 73 -14.31 -4.05 8.57
N ALA A 74 -14.98 -2.98 8.15
CA ALA A 74 -16.33 -2.64 8.61
C ALA A 74 -17.32 -3.76 8.28
N LYS A 75 -17.25 -4.30 7.05
CA LYS A 75 -18.09 -5.43 6.60
C LYS A 75 -17.80 -6.72 7.38
N ALA A 76 -16.57 -6.93 7.82
CA ALA A 76 -16.16 -8.07 8.64
C ALA A 76 -16.52 -7.90 10.13
N GLY A 77 -17.00 -6.73 10.55
CA GLY A 77 -17.36 -6.43 11.94
C GLY A 77 -16.17 -6.14 12.84
N ILE A 78 -15.06 -5.66 12.27
CA ILE A 78 -13.93 -5.11 13.03
C ILE A 78 -14.35 -3.73 13.54
N LEU A 79 -13.98 -3.42 14.78
CA LEU A 79 -14.32 -2.17 15.45
C LEU A 79 -13.06 -1.44 15.89
N GLU A 80 -13.20 -0.14 16.10
CA GLU A 80 -12.18 0.67 16.77
C GLU A 80 -11.92 0.13 18.17
N GLY A 81 -10.66 0.12 18.59
CA GLY A 81 -10.22 -0.47 19.83
C GLY A 81 -9.99 -2.00 19.77
N ASP A 82 -10.20 -2.66 18.65
CA ASP A 82 -9.78 -4.06 18.49
C ASP A 82 -8.23 -4.12 18.40
N VAL A 83 -7.65 -5.15 19.01
CA VAL A 83 -6.22 -5.47 18.82
C VAL A 83 -6.10 -6.69 17.95
N VAL A 84 -5.59 -6.53 16.71
CA VAL A 84 -5.35 -7.64 15.80
C VAL A 84 -4.09 -8.38 16.24
N ILE A 85 -4.24 -9.66 16.61
CA ILE A 85 -3.15 -10.51 17.10
C ILE A 85 -2.75 -11.61 16.12
N GLU A 86 -3.64 -11.98 15.19
CA GLU A 86 -3.39 -13.00 14.19
C GLU A 86 -4.10 -12.66 12.88
N PHE A 87 -3.45 -12.91 11.76
CA PHE A 87 -3.98 -12.69 10.42
C PHE A 87 -3.59 -13.85 9.50
N ASN A 88 -4.57 -14.54 8.95
CA ASN A 88 -4.39 -15.70 8.05
C ASN A 88 -3.42 -16.74 8.61
N GLY A 89 -3.57 -17.12 9.89
CA GLY A 89 -2.72 -18.08 10.59
C GLY A 89 -1.33 -17.58 10.96
N LYS A 90 -1.00 -16.30 10.67
CA LYS A 90 0.26 -15.67 11.03
C LYS A 90 0.08 -14.74 12.23
N GLN A 91 0.96 -14.88 13.22
CA GLN A 91 0.94 -14.00 14.39
C GLN A 91 1.37 -12.58 14.01
N VAL A 92 0.60 -11.59 14.41
CA VAL A 92 0.91 -10.17 14.27
C VAL A 92 1.69 -9.73 15.50
N LYS A 93 2.99 -9.53 15.36
CA LYS A 93 3.87 -9.13 16.48
C LYS A 93 3.87 -7.62 16.70
N ASN A 94 3.75 -6.87 15.63
CA ASN A 94 3.73 -5.40 15.65
C ASN A 94 2.81 -4.85 14.56
N SER A 95 2.53 -3.54 14.60
CA SER A 95 1.62 -2.91 13.66
C SER A 95 2.07 -2.99 12.19
N ARG A 96 3.38 -3.15 11.91
CA ARG A 96 3.93 -3.23 10.54
C ARG A 96 3.66 -4.57 9.87
N ASP A 97 3.46 -5.63 10.64
CA ASP A 97 3.24 -6.97 10.10
C ASP A 97 1.90 -7.08 9.37
N LEU A 98 0.86 -6.42 9.89
CA LEU A 98 -0.48 -6.55 9.36
C LEU A 98 -0.64 -6.02 7.92
N PRO A 99 -0.16 -4.83 7.54
CA PRO A 99 -0.18 -4.37 6.16
C PRO A 99 0.64 -5.27 5.23
N LEU A 100 1.77 -5.77 5.71
CA LEU A 100 2.63 -6.67 4.95
C LEU A 100 1.91 -7.99 4.65
N PHE A 101 1.30 -8.61 5.66
CA PHE A 101 0.56 -9.88 5.48
C PHE A 101 -0.68 -9.67 4.61
N ALA A 102 -1.43 -8.59 4.83
CA ALA A 102 -2.58 -8.26 4.01
C ALA A 102 -2.19 -8.07 2.54
N GLY A 103 -1.14 -7.30 2.27
CA GLY A 103 -0.67 -7.02 0.92
C GLY A 103 -0.34 -8.26 0.09
N LEU A 104 0.07 -9.35 0.74
CA LEU A 104 0.46 -10.61 0.07
C LEU A 104 -0.71 -11.56 -0.21
N VAL A 105 -1.85 -11.40 0.45
CA VAL A 105 -2.98 -12.33 0.30
C VAL A 105 -3.66 -12.23 -1.07
N GLY A 106 -3.81 -11.00 -1.58
CA GLY A 106 -4.52 -10.72 -2.83
C GLY A 106 -5.95 -10.22 -2.61
N VAL A 107 -6.41 -9.42 -3.57
CA VAL A 107 -7.75 -8.80 -3.56
C VAL A 107 -8.84 -9.86 -3.74
N GLY A 108 -9.95 -9.70 -3.00
CA GLY A 108 -11.12 -10.58 -3.07
C GLY A 108 -11.00 -11.89 -2.30
N LYS A 109 -9.83 -12.19 -1.70
CA LYS A 109 -9.66 -13.38 -0.88
C LYS A 109 -10.20 -13.16 0.53
N SER A 110 -10.86 -14.18 1.08
CA SER A 110 -11.36 -14.20 2.45
C SER A 110 -10.40 -14.96 3.34
N VAL A 111 -10.01 -14.36 4.46
CA VAL A 111 -9.06 -14.94 5.42
C VAL A 111 -9.54 -14.75 6.86
N PRO A 112 -9.18 -15.66 7.77
CA PRO A 112 -9.45 -15.48 9.19
C PRO A 112 -8.52 -14.42 9.79
N LEU A 113 -9.09 -13.61 10.70
CA LEU A 113 -8.41 -12.60 11.47
C LEU A 113 -8.86 -12.71 12.91
N THR A 114 -7.91 -12.81 13.85
CA THR A 114 -8.21 -12.90 15.29
C THR A 114 -7.89 -11.57 15.95
N VAL A 115 -8.89 -11.02 16.64
CA VAL A 115 -8.79 -9.79 17.42
C VAL A 115 -9.01 -10.04 18.90
N ILE A 116 -8.48 -9.13 19.73
CA ILE A 116 -8.87 -8.98 21.14
C ILE A 116 -9.80 -7.79 21.24
N ARG A 117 -10.99 -8.02 21.75
CA ARG A 117 -12.02 -7.01 22.00
C ARG A 117 -12.49 -7.13 23.46
N GLY A 118 -12.24 -6.10 24.28
CA GLY A 118 -12.58 -6.12 25.69
C GLY A 118 -12.04 -7.37 26.40
N SER A 119 -10.75 -7.66 26.26
CA SER A 119 -10.02 -8.83 26.82
C SER A 119 -10.51 -10.22 26.33
N LYS A 120 -11.39 -10.28 25.33
CA LYS A 120 -11.88 -11.55 24.75
C LYS A 120 -11.31 -11.73 23.34
N ARG A 121 -10.85 -12.94 23.04
CA ARG A 121 -10.45 -13.32 21.67
C ARG A 121 -11.69 -13.54 20.82
N LYS A 122 -11.66 -12.98 19.61
CA LYS A 122 -12.70 -13.14 18.61
C LYS A 122 -12.09 -13.37 17.23
N THR A 123 -12.50 -14.42 16.55
CA THR A 123 -12.08 -14.68 15.16
C THR A 123 -13.17 -14.20 14.21
N LEU A 124 -12.77 -13.41 13.23
CA LEU A 124 -13.61 -12.84 12.19
C LEU A 124 -13.06 -13.27 10.82
N ASN A 125 -13.92 -13.40 9.82
CA ASN A 125 -13.50 -13.62 8.46
C ASN A 125 -13.57 -12.30 7.70
N ILE A 126 -12.47 -11.90 7.09
CA ILE A 126 -12.38 -10.67 6.30
C ILE A 126 -12.10 -10.97 4.84
N THR A 127 -12.89 -10.39 3.94
CA THR A 127 -12.62 -10.41 2.49
C THR A 127 -11.89 -9.15 2.12
N LEU A 128 -10.65 -9.27 1.66
CA LEU A 128 -9.79 -8.12 1.35
C LEU A 128 -10.25 -7.37 0.11
N GLY A 129 -10.24 -6.04 0.19
CA GLY A 129 -10.51 -5.15 -0.94
C GLY A 129 -9.24 -4.73 -1.68
N ALA A 130 -9.41 -4.04 -2.80
CA ALA A 130 -8.31 -3.31 -3.44
C ALA A 130 -8.03 -2.01 -2.68
N PHE A 131 -6.78 -1.58 -2.67
CA PHE A 131 -6.40 -0.30 -2.07
C PHE A 131 -7.09 0.87 -2.82
N PRO A 132 -7.74 1.83 -2.14
CA PRO A 132 -8.55 2.86 -2.79
C PRO A 132 -7.79 3.79 -3.74
N ASP A 133 -6.50 4.01 -3.47
CA ASP A 133 -5.63 4.86 -4.29
C ASP A 133 -5.09 4.19 -5.56
N GLU A 134 -5.34 2.88 -5.70
CA GLU A 134 -5.17 2.25 -7.01
C GLU A 134 -6.38 2.62 -7.87
N GLY A 135 -6.46 3.89 -8.28
CA GLY A 135 -7.28 4.30 -9.40
C GLY A 135 -7.09 3.35 -10.58
N PRO A 136 -8.01 3.30 -11.56
CA PRO A 136 -7.82 2.45 -12.73
C PRO A 136 -6.38 2.65 -13.17
N ALA A 137 -5.61 1.56 -13.25
CA ALA A 137 -4.25 1.63 -13.73
C ALA A 137 -4.28 2.64 -14.85
N VAL A 138 -3.45 3.68 -14.76
CA VAL A 138 -3.25 4.53 -15.92
C VAL A 138 -3.10 3.52 -17.02
N ALA A 139 -4.22 3.28 -17.74
CA ALA A 139 -4.20 2.50 -18.94
C ALA A 139 -2.97 3.06 -19.60
N GLN A 140 -1.99 2.20 -19.85
CA GLN A 140 -0.81 2.61 -20.54
C GLN A 140 -1.33 3.63 -21.52
N ALA A 141 -1.03 4.92 -21.27
CA ALA A 141 -1.09 5.83 -22.36
C ALA A 141 -0.25 5.07 -23.38
N GLU A 142 -0.92 4.38 -24.29
CA GLU A 142 -0.27 3.93 -25.50
C GLU A 142 0.56 5.12 -25.84
N PRO A 143 1.89 4.97 -25.98
CA PRO A 143 2.67 6.12 -26.39
C PRO A 143 1.92 6.61 -27.61
N GLU A 144 1.12 7.70 -27.43
CA GLU A 144 0.53 8.39 -28.55
C GLU A 144 1.68 8.49 -29.51
N ALA A 145 1.54 7.87 -30.65
CA ALA A 145 2.60 7.75 -31.63
C ALA A 145 3.12 9.16 -31.83
N MET A 146 4.20 9.47 -31.09
CA MET A 146 4.78 10.80 -31.06
C MET A 146 5.39 10.99 -32.45
N SER A 147 4.58 11.51 -33.36
CA SER A 147 4.98 12.03 -34.65
C SER A 147 5.89 13.26 -34.42
N GLY A 148 7.06 13.01 -33.89
CA GLY A 148 8.07 14.02 -33.68
C GLY A 148 9.43 13.36 -33.47
N LYS A 149 10.38 13.62 -34.33
CA LYS A 149 11.76 13.15 -34.22
C LYS A 149 12.39 13.74 -32.97
N HIS A 150 12.46 12.99 -31.87
CA HIS A 150 13.08 13.40 -30.61
C HIS A 150 14.54 12.91 -30.58
N ALA A 151 15.47 13.77 -30.95
CA ALA A 151 16.91 13.44 -30.91
C ALA A 151 17.53 13.52 -29.50
N ILE A 152 16.86 14.10 -28.49
CA ILE A 152 17.51 14.47 -27.22
C ILE A 152 16.67 14.14 -25.98
N GLY A 153 15.56 13.41 -26.11
CA GLY A 153 14.74 13.02 -24.94
C GLY A 153 14.07 14.19 -24.16
N LEU A 154 14.03 15.38 -24.75
CA LEU A 154 13.36 16.55 -24.18
C LEU A 154 11.93 16.63 -24.70
N ARG A 155 10.97 16.85 -23.80
CA ARG A 155 9.58 17.14 -24.15
C ARG A 155 9.45 18.66 -24.24
N VAL A 156 9.16 19.18 -25.42
CA VAL A 156 8.92 20.60 -25.66
C VAL A 156 7.46 20.82 -26.05
N SER A 157 6.87 21.89 -25.56
CA SER A 157 5.53 22.31 -25.90
C SER A 157 5.52 23.79 -26.27
N ASP A 158 4.51 24.21 -27.03
CA ASP A 158 4.33 25.63 -27.37
C ASP A 158 4.03 26.46 -26.11
N ILE A 159 4.50 27.71 -26.09
CA ILE A 159 4.25 28.63 -24.98
C ILE A 159 2.79 29.07 -25.01
N THR A 160 1.98 28.48 -24.13
CA THR A 160 0.59 28.93 -23.92
C THR A 160 0.54 30.22 -23.09
N GLN A 161 -0.61 30.92 -23.13
CA GLN A 161 -0.79 32.15 -22.38
C GLN A 161 -0.71 31.93 -20.86
N GLU A 162 -1.10 30.74 -20.40
CA GLU A 162 -1.02 30.31 -18.99
C GLU A 162 0.43 30.09 -18.55
N LEU A 163 1.23 29.36 -19.33
CA LEU A 163 2.65 29.15 -19.07
C LEU A 163 3.43 30.47 -19.04
N ARG A 164 3.02 31.41 -19.90
CA ARG A 164 3.63 32.73 -19.93
C ARG A 164 3.40 33.52 -18.64
N SER A 165 2.20 33.50 -18.10
CA SER A 165 1.89 34.17 -16.83
C SER A 165 2.56 33.50 -15.64
N GLN A 166 2.61 32.18 -15.62
CA GLN A 166 3.21 31.38 -14.55
C GLN A 166 4.73 31.56 -14.46
N PHE A 167 5.41 31.58 -15.62
CA PHE A 167 6.89 31.66 -15.68
C PHE A 167 7.41 33.06 -16.04
N LYS A 168 6.54 34.09 -16.11
CA LYS A 168 6.89 35.50 -16.46
C LYS A 168 7.73 35.63 -17.73
N LEU A 169 7.39 34.84 -18.75
CA LEU A 169 8.16 34.80 -20.00
C LEU A 169 7.88 36.03 -20.85
N LYS A 170 8.96 36.74 -21.30
CA LYS A 170 8.84 37.93 -22.11
C LYS A 170 8.68 37.68 -23.63
N ARG A 171 8.97 36.46 -24.10
CA ARG A 171 8.91 36.10 -25.52
C ARG A 171 7.56 35.53 -25.92
N GLN A 172 7.13 35.86 -27.15
CA GLN A 172 5.81 35.43 -27.67
C GLN A 172 5.85 34.08 -28.42
N LYS A 173 7.00 33.63 -28.86
CA LYS A 173 7.23 32.39 -29.60
C LYS A 173 8.43 31.67 -29.04
N GLY A 174 8.34 30.36 -28.94
CA GLY A 174 9.40 29.46 -28.45
C GLY A 174 8.76 28.18 -27.94
N ALA A 175 9.61 27.26 -27.49
CA ALA A 175 9.20 26.01 -26.87
C ALA A 175 9.71 25.98 -25.43
N VAL A 176 8.95 25.37 -24.54
CA VAL A 176 9.24 25.15 -23.12
C VAL A 176 9.32 23.64 -22.84
#